data_c75499d7015a9f46edbd81de5e1e70b8
#
_entry.id   c75499d7015a9f46edbd81de5e1e70b8
#
_cell.length_a   1.000
_cell.length_b   1.000
_cell.length_c   1.000
_cell.angle_alpha   90.00
_cell.angle_beta   90.00
_cell.angle_gamma   90.00
#
_symmetry.space_group_name_H-M   'P 1'
#
loop_
_entity.id
_entity.type
_entity.pdbx_description
1 polymer ?
#
loop_
_entity_poly.entity_id
_entity_poly.type
_entity_poly.pdbx_seq_one_letter_code
_entity_poly.pdbx_strand_id
1 'polypeptide(L)'
;MIYKSYYLVLSFLSLLLLLPIIGIISKIEFEISYLFEFFGSKYNTRIIYISFLQAFLSAFFSCFLAVPFSLSLYRNKHLKIVKFVISLCGYSFVIPSILIVHSVIGIYGTNGFLNNIINFYDLFNINSLFGLKAILIAHILLNAPFATRLFFQNLNSIPKNYIEIGNSLNLNFWSFIFKIEWPILKQNLLSIFSIIFILCFLSFATVMALGGGPRTSNIEVAIYQAALFELNFNKAIILSFIQILICFTLLFLGFYKLKGKNYFEVQTDYFEHPFRDNIFIRSFDYLVISIFSIILFSPILYILFNFIEIIFLENFFSKNYFLKAFTNSFILSLITAILVTIFGLIISLLLVNTKKNPILQQILFLISAMILIVSPIIISLGYFIILGELRYLSWVIYIVIITINCVFLIPFSILILFTKLKNIFLNFEDIKKVFRINEKNFIKIIYPLIKKNIFYLFSFSAAISFGDFTVISFFKNESFQTLPILLYKLIISYRFNEASFVAGFILFFSLLIYFIFDNFFYKDIPDNTK
;
A
#
# COMPACT_ATOMS: atom_id res chain seq x y z
N MET A 1 23.95 23.52 15.73
CA MET A 1 23.70 22.24 16.46
C MET A 1 22.63 21.37 15.78
N ILE A 2 21.53 21.93 15.31
CA ILE A 2 20.41 21.22 14.65
C ILE A 2 20.87 20.48 13.37
N TYR A 3 21.73 21.06 12.54
CA TYR A 3 22.25 20.41 11.33
C TYR A 3 23.08 19.15 11.60
N LYS A 4 23.87 19.10 12.68
CA LYS A 4 24.65 17.89 13.02
C LYS A 4 23.76 16.71 13.43
N SER A 5 22.65 16.97 14.14
CA SER A 5 21.71 15.91 14.53
C SER A 5 20.97 15.31 13.33
N TYR A 6 20.74 16.10 12.30
CA TYR A 6 20.10 15.62 11.07
C TYR A 6 20.97 14.65 10.28
N TYR A 7 22.26 14.94 10.13
CA TYR A 7 23.20 14.02 9.46
C TYR A 7 23.37 12.71 10.22
N LEU A 8 23.35 12.75 11.56
CA LEU A 8 23.38 11.56 12.40
C LEU A 8 22.17 10.64 12.17
N VAL A 9 20.97 11.22 12.10
CA VAL A 9 19.75 10.43 11.82
C VAL A 9 19.79 9.85 10.41
N LEU A 10 20.27 10.60 9.45
CA LEU A 10 20.38 10.15 8.07
C LEU A 10 21.42 9.04 7.91
N SER A 11 22.58 9.17 8.57
CA SER A 11 23.60 8.12 8.57
C SER A 11 23.11 6.85 9.30
N PHE A 12 22.35 7.00 10.37
CA PHE A 12 21.73 5.87 11.07
C PHE A 12 20.72 5.13 10.18
N LEU A 13 19.84 5.87 9.48
CA LEU A 13 18.86 5.27 8.56
C LEU A 13 19.53 4.61 7.34
N SER A 14 20.55 5.25 6.77
CA SER A 14 21.30 4.63 5.68
C SER A 14 22.01 3.36 6.13
N LEU A 15 22.54 3.34 7.35
CA LEU A 15 23.15 2.16 7.95
C LEU A 15 22.13 1.04 8.13
N LEU A 16 20.94 1.33 8.63
CA LEU A 16 19.85 0.34 8.77
C LEU A 16 19.39 -0.26 7.43
N LEU A 17 19.51 0.49 6.33
CA LEU A 17 19.24 0.02 4.98
C LEU A 17 20.41 -0.79 4.39
N LEU A 18 21.65 -0.37 4.65
CA LEU A 18 22.83 -1.01 4.11
C LEU A 18 23.15 -2.32 4.82
N LEU A 19 22.86 -2.41 6.13
CA LEU A 19 23.10 -3.64 6.91
C LEU A 19 22.48 -4.88 6.25
N PRO A 20 21.19 -4.96 5.92
CA PRO A 20 20.63 -6.14 5.28
C PRO A 20 21.24 -6.43 3.91
N ILE A 21 21.59 -5.39 3.15
CA ILE A 21 22.26 -5.54 1.85
C ILE A 21 23.66 -6.14 2.04
N ILE A 22 24.42 -5.68 3.05
CA ILE A 22 25.72 -6.24 3.40
C ILE A 22 25.56 -7.72 3.82
N GLY A 23 24.52 -8.05 4.60
CA GLY A 23 24.20 -9.42 4.97
C GLY A 23 23.97 -10.32 3.77
N ILE A 24 23.23 -9.83 2.78
CA ILE A 24 23.00 -10.54 1.52
C ILE A 24 24.32 -10.75 0.78
N ILE A 25 25.12 -9.67 0.64
CA ILE A 25 26.40 -9.71 -0.09
C ILE A 25 27.41 -10.65 0.59
N SER A 26 27.44 -10.71 1.93
CA SER A 26 28.39 -11.53 2.67
C SER A 26 28.24 -13.05 2.46
N LYS A 27 27.09 -13.49 1.95
CA LYS A 27 26.80 -14.90 1.66
C LYS A 27 26.79 -15.22 0.17
N ILE A 28 27.19 -14.27 -0.67
CA ILE A 28 27.29 -14.50 -2.11
C ILE A 28 28.54 -15.32 -2.40
N GLU A 29 28.36 -16.56 -2.76
CA GLU A 29 29.36 -17.37 -3.43
C GLU A 29 29.18 -17.15 -4.94
N PHE A 30 29.91 -16.17 -5.50
CA PHE A 30 29.83 -15.83 -6.93
C PHE A 30 30.57 -16.87 -7.78
N GLU A 31 29.90 -17.97 -8.09
CA GLU A 31 30.28 -18.79 -9.22
C GLU A 31 29.31 -18.52 -10.38
N ILE A 32 29.83 -18.18 -11.54
CA ILE A 32 29.05 -17.97 -12.76
C ILE A 32 28.24 -19.23 -13.12
N SER A 33 28.77 -20.41 -12.79
CA SER A 33 28.11 -21.70 -12.88
C SER A 33 26.73 -21.74 -12.23
N TYR A 34 26.54 -21.11 -11.06
CA TYR A 34 25.25 -21.04 -10.36
C TYR A 34 24.20 -20.23 -11.14
N LEU A 35 24.61 -19.21 -11.88
CA LEU A 35 23.68 -18.46 -12.73
C LEU A 35 23.17 -19.30 -13.90
N PHE A 36 24.07 -20.07 -14.54
CA PHE A 36 23.66 -20.97 -15.63
C PHE A 36 22.75 -22.08 -15.12
N GLU A 37 23.05 -22.67 -13.97
CA GLU A 37 22.21 -23.67 -13.33
C GLU A 37 20.84 -23.10 -12.95
N PHE A 38 20.82 -21.90 -12.35
CA PHE A 38 19.59 -21.22 -11.97
C PHE A 38 18.66 -20.98 -13.16
N PHE A 39 19.17 -20.40 -14.25
CA PHE A 39 18.38 -20.14 -15.47
C PHE A 39 18.10 -21.40 -16.29
N GLY A 40 18.91 -22.44 -16.18
CA GLY A 40 18.68 -23.77 -16.77
C GLY A 40 17.49 -24.49 -16.12
N SER A 41 17.13 -24.16 -14.89
CA SER A 41 16.01 -24.77 -14.19
C SER A 41 14.67 -24.23 -14.71
N LYS A 42 13.82 -25.13 -15.26
CA LYS A 42 12.45 -24.81 -15.68
C LYS A 42 11.58 -24.27 -14.53
N TYR A 43 11.87 -24.67 -13.32
CA TYR A 43 11.14 -24.20 -12.13
C TYR A 43 11.46 -22.72 -11.84
N ASN A 44 12.73 -22.32 -11.83
CA ASN A 44 13.14 -20.95 -11.52
C ASN A 44 12.68 -19.96 -12.61
N THR A 45 12.80 -20.32 -13.89
CA THR A 45 12.31 -19.50 -15.00
C THR A 45 10.79 -19.34 -14.95
N ARG A 46 10.07 -20.39 -14.55
CA ARG A 46 8.62 -20.33 -14.34
C ARG A 46 8.22 -19.38 -13.21
N ILE A 47 8.94 -19.35 -12.08
CA ILE A 47 8.68 -18.42 -10.97
C ILE A 47 8.74 -16.98 -11.48
N ILE A 48 9.78 -16.62 -12.24
CA ILE A 48 9.93 -15.27 -12.82
C ILE A 48 8.77 -14.95 -13.76
N TYR A 49 8.44 -15.89 -14.67
CA TYR A 49 7.32 -15.72 -15.60
C TYR A 49 5.99 -15.54 -14.90
N ILE A 50 5.66 -16.40 -13.94
CA ILE A 50 4.39 -16.32 -13.19
C ILE A 50 4.31 -15.03 -12.37
N SER A 51 5.41 -14.60 -11.74
CA SER A 51 5.46 -13.33 -11.01
C SER A 51 5.14 -12.14 -11.90
N PHE A 52 5.73 -12.11 -13.10
CA PHE A 52 5.46 -11.06 -14.07
C PHE A 52 4.01 -11.13 -14.59
N LEU A 53 3.55 -12.32 -14.98
CA LEU A 53 2.22 -12.53 -15.53
C LEU A 53 1.12 -12.13 -14.54
N GLN A 54 1.21 -12.61 -13.30
CA GLN A 54 0.21 -12.28 -12.28
C GLN A 54 0.17 -10.77 -11.97
N ALA A 55 1.35 -10.12 -11.85
CA ALA A 55 1.42 -8.70 -11.57
C ALA A 55 0.88 -7.86 -12.75
N PHE A 56 1.22 -8.24 -13.98
CA PHE A 56 0.73 -7.59 -15.19
C PHE A 56 -0.80 -7.69 -15.31
N LEU A 57 -1.35 -8.90 -15.21
CA LEU A 57 -2.79 -9.11 -15.30
C LEU A 57 -3.54 -8.40 -14.17
N SER A 58 -3.02 -8.47 -12.94
CA SER A 58 -3.61 -7.79 -11.80
C SER A 58 -3.63 -6.27 -11.99
N ALA A 59 -2.52 -5.68 -12.44
CA ALA A 59 -2.45 -4.24 -12.71
C ALA A 59 -3.36 -3.82 -13.87
N PHE A 60 -3.39 -4.63 -14.93
CA PHE A 60 -4.24 -4.37 -16.08
C PHE A 60 -5.72 -4.35 -15.70
N PHE A 61 -6.22 -5.40 -15.05
CA PHE A 61 -7.62 -5.48 -14.65
C PHE A 61 -7.98 -4.45 -13.57
N SER A 62 -7.08 -4.18 -12.62
CA SER A 62 -7.31 -3.13 -11.61
C SER A 62 -7.45 -1.75 -12.25
N CYS A 63 -6.56 -1.37 -13.17
CA CYS A 63 -6.66 -0.09 -13.87
C CYS A 63 -7.88 -0.04 -14.80
N PHE A 64 -8.18 -1.14 -15.50
CA PHE A 64 -9.33 -1.23 -16.39
C PHE A 64 -10.66 -0.98 -15.65
N LEU A 65 -10.84 -1.58 -14.47
CA LEU A 65 -12.02 -1.37 -13.63
C LEU A 65 -12.03 0.01 -12.96
N ALA A 66 -10.85 0.53 -12.60
CA ALA A 66 -10.73 1.80 -11.89
C ALA A 66 -11.10 3.02 -12.76
N VAL A 67 -10.84 2.98 -14.07
CA VAL A 67 -11.14 4.12 -14.97
C VAL A 67 -12.62 4.46 -15.00
N PRO A 68 -13.56 3.57 -15.38
CA PRO A 68 -15.00 3.90 -15.41
C PRO A 68 -15.52 4.26 -14.02
N PHE A 69 -15.05 3.61 -12.97
CA PHE A 69 -15.46 3.90 -11.61
C PHE A 69 -15.01 5.31 -11.17
N SER A 70 -13.77 5.70 -11.47
CA SER A 70 -13.25 7.03 -11.15
C SER A 70 -13.97 8.15 -11.90
N LEU A 71 -14.33 7.93 -13.17
CA LEU A 71 -15.10 8.87 -13.97
C LEU A 71 -16.51 9.11 -13.39
N SER A 72 -17.20 8.03 -13.02
CA SER A 72 -18.53 8.12 -12.41
C SER A 72 -18.49 8.81 -11.04
N LEU A 73 -17.49 8.52 -10.22
CA LEU A 73 -17.25 9.21 -8.94
C LEU A 73 -16.94 10.70 -9.13
N TYR A 74 -16.12 11.03 -10.13
CA TYR A 74 -15.73 12.41 -10.42
C TYR A 74 -16.90 13.28 -10.83
N ARG A 75 -17.80 12.78 -11.70
CA ARG A 75 -19.01 13.49 -12.11
C ARG A 75 -19.97 13.75 -10.94
N ASN A 76 -19.97 12.85 -9.95
CA ASN A 76 -20.86 12.90 -8.79
C ASN A 76 -20.16 13.33 -7.48
N LYS A 77 -19.00 14.00 -7.57
CA LYS A 77 -18.14 14.36 -6.40
C LYS A 77 -18.82 15.21 -5.32
N HIS A 78 -19.93 15.85 -5.62
CA HIS A 78 -20.73 16.66 -4.68
C HIS A 78 -21.50 15.79 -3.66
N LEU A 79 -21.77 14.52 -3.96
CA LEU A 79 -22.54 13.64 -3.10
C LEU A 79 -21.73 13.20 -1.89
N LYS A 80 -22.34 13.22 -0.70
CA LYS A 80 -21.68 12.75 0.55
C LYS A 80 -21.27 11.27 0.45
N ILE A 81 -22.11 10.45 -0.19
CA ILE A 81 -21.81 9.03 -0.40
C ILE A 81 -20.57 8.81 -1.27
N VAL A 82 -20.36 9.64 -2.28
CA VAL A 82 -19.16 9.58 -3.13
C VAL A 82 -17.91 9.95 -2.35
N LYS A 83 -17.97 10.95 -1.49
CA LYS A 83 -16.84 11.29 -0.57
C LYS A 83 -16.49 10.10 0.33
N PHE A 84 -17.48 9.41 0.88
CA PHE A 84 -17.28 8.21 1.68
C PHE A 84 -16.65 7.06 0.88
N VAL A 85 -17.16 6.79 -0.33
CA VAL A 85 -16.61 5.76 -1.24
C VAL A 85 -15.14 6.05 -1.58
N ILE A 86 -14.78 7.32 -1.85
CA ILE A 86 -13.39 7.72 -2.13
C ILE A 86 -12.49 7.52 -0.90
N SER A 87 -13.00 7.78 0.30
CA SER A 87 -12.26 7.49 1.54
C SER A 87 -12.03 5.98 1.71
N LEU A 88 -13.04 5.15 1.46
CA LEU A 88 -12.88 3.69 1.44
C LEU A 88 -11.89 3.22 0.37
N CYS A 89 -11.90 3.84 -0.82
CA CYS A 89 -10.89 3.57 -1.85
C CYS A 89 -9.46 3.88 -1.37
N GLY A 90 -9.30 4.88 -0.50
CA GLY A 90 -8.01 5.15 0.14
C GLY A 90 -7.64 4.14 1.21
N TYR A 91 -8.61 3.64 1.96
CA TYR A 91 -8.38 2.61 2.95
C TYR A 91 -7.90 1.29 2.33
N SER A 92 -8.28 0.97 1.10
CA SER A 92 -7.84 -0.27 0.44
C SER A 92 -6.32 -0.43 0.37
N PHE A 93 -5.55 0.66 0.38
CA PHE A 93 -4.08 0.61 0.45
C PHE A 93 -3.55 0.23 1.84
N VAL A 94 -4.33 0.50 2.89
CA VAL A 94 -3.95 0.27 4.29
C VAL A 94 -4.43 -1.09 4.79
N ILE A 95 -5.47 -1.66 4.14
CA ILE A 95 -6.05 -2.94 4.55
C ILE A 95 -5.02 -4.06 4.48
N PRO A 96 -4.83 -4.85 5.56
CA PRO A 96 -3.94 -5.99 5.54
C PRO A 96 -4.34 -7.01 4.48
N SER A 97 -3.39 -7.41 3.63
CA SER A 97 -3.65 -8.34 2.52
C SER A 97 -4.19 -9.71 2.98
N ILE A 98 -3.83 -10.13 4.20
CA ILE A 98 -4.34 -11.38 4.78
C ILE A 98 -5.84 -11.34 5.08
N LEU A 99 -6.43 -10.16 5.31
CA LEU A 99 -7.88 -9.98 5.45
C LEU A 99 -8.60 -10.26 4.13
N ILE A 100 -8.02 -9.80 3.03
CA ILE A 100 -8.57 -10.06 1.70
C ILE A 100 -8.46 -11.54 1.34
N VAL A 101 -7.36 -12.20 1.74
CA VAL A 101 -7.23 -13.66 1.61
C VAL A 101 -8.38 -14.39 2.31
N HIS A 102 -8.64 -14.04 3.58
CA HIS A 102 -9.75 -14.63 4.34
C HIS A 102 -11.10 -14.42 3.64
N SER A 103 -11.35 -13.20 3.18
CA SER A 103 -12.60 -12.86 2.49
C SER A 103 -12.74 -13.56 1.13
N VAL A 104 -11.66 -13.68 0.36
CA VAL A 104 -11.69 -14.38 -0.94
C VAL A 104 -12.03 -15.85 -0.73
N ILE A 105 -11.44 -16.49 0.27
CA ILE A 105 -11.78 -17.89 0.60
C ILE A 105 -13.24 -17.98 1.06
N GLY A 106 -13.71 -17.06 1.89
CA GLY A 106 -15.05 -17.09 2.43
C GLY A 106 -16.16 -16.72 1.44
N ILE A 107 -15.87 -15.86 0.46
CA ILE A 107 -16.85 -15.46 -0.57
C ILE A 107 -16.82 -16.42 -1.75
N TYR A 108 -15.64 -16.73 -2.28
CA TYR A 108 -15.44 -17.45 -3.55
C TYR A 108 -15.00 -18.92 -3.36
N GLY A 109 -14.79 -19.39 -2.13
CA GLY A 109 -14.38 -20.77 -1.83
C GLY A 109 -15.49 -21.79 -2.14
N THR A 110 -15.15 -23.10 -2.11
CA THR A 110 -16.11 -24.19 -2.35
C THR A 110 -17.29 -24.16 -1.37
N ASN A 111 -17.03 -23.82 -0.11
CA ASN A 111 -18.06 -23.61 0.92
C ASN A 111 -18.32 -22.11 1.14
N GLY A 112 -18.00 -21.27 0.14
CA GLY A 112 -18.12 -19.83 0.25
C GLY A 112 -19.54 -19.32 -0.02
N PHE A 113 -19.75 -18.04 0.33
CA PHE A 113 -21.03 -17.37 0.22
C PHE A 113 -21.66 -17.45 -1.19
N LEU A 114 -20.88 -17.22 -2.24
CA LEU A 114 -21.38 -17.27 -3.62
C LEU A 114 -21.74 -18.69 -4.05
N ASN A 115 -20.96 -19.70 -3.62
CA ASN A 115 -21.27 -21.07 -3.99
C ASN A 115 -22.57 -21.55 -3.34
N ASN A 116 -22.82 -21.14 -2.10
CA ASN A 116 -24.03 -21.49 -1.38
C ASN A 116 -25.31 -20.85 -1.97
N ILE A 117 -25.20 -19.69 -2.65
CA ILE A 117 -26.35 -18.98 -3.23
C ILE A 117 -26.62 -19.40 -4.66
N ILE A 118 -25.57 -19.45 -5.52
CA ILE A 118 -25.74 -19.60 -6.97
C ILE A 118 -25.03 -20.80 -7.56
N ASN A 119 -24.54 -21.75 -6.74
CA ASN A 119 -23.70 -22.86 -7.19
C ASN A 119 -22.57 -22.40 -8.13
N PHE A 120 -21.83 -21.39 -7.67
CA PHE A 120 -20.83 -20.65 -8.45
C PHE A 120 -19.82 -21.55 -9.17
N TYR A 121 -19.42 -22.65 -8.55
CA TYR A 121 -18.46 -23.62 -9.11
C TYR A 121 -19.03 -24.36 -10.30
N ASP A 122 -20.28 -24.81 -10.20
CA ASP A 122 -20.95 -25.54 -11.28
C ASP A 122 -21.29 -24.60 -12.42
N LEU A 123 -21.74 -23.39 -12.12
CA LEU A 123 -22.12 -22.39 -13.11
C LEU A 123 -20.94 -21.99 -14.01
N PHE A 124 -19.74 -21.86 -13.45
CA PHE A 124 -18.54 -21.43 -14.18
C PHE A 124 -17.54 -22.56 -14.47
N ASN A 125 -17.91 -23.83 -14.23
CA ASN A 125 -17.03 -25.00 -14.38
C ASN A 125 -15.66 -24.82 -13.72
N ILE A 126 -15.66 -24.36 -12.47
CA ILE A 126 -14.43 -24.09 -11.72
C ILE A 126 -14.06 -25.30 -10.88
N ASN A 127 -12.92 -25.95 -11.17
CA ASN A 127 -12.46 -27.11 -10.40
C ASN A 127 -11.89 -26.74 -9.02
N SER A 128 -11.23 -25.57 -8.93
CA SER A 128 -10.70 -25.04 -7.66
C SER A 128 -10.55 -23.52 -7.72
N LEU A 129 -10.71 -22.87 -6.55
CA LEU A 129 -10.42 -21.45 -6.41
C LEU A 129 -8.92 -21.18 -6.47
N PHE A 130 -8.13 -21.98 -5.75
CA PHE A 130 -6.70 -21.73 -5.53
C PHE A 130 -5.88 -21.65 -6.83
N GLY A 131 -4.80 -20.86 -6.79
CA GLY A 131 -3.92 -20.61 -7.90
C GLY A 131 -4.04 -19.19 -8.45
N LEU A 132 -3.70 -19.01 -9.73
CA LEU A 132 -3.65 -17.69 -10.37
C LEU A 132 -4.99 -16.95 -10.30
N LYS A 133 -6.13 -17.64 -10.41
CA LYS A 133 -7.47 -17.04 -10.34
C LYS A 133 -7.72 -16.35 -8.99
N ALA A 134 -7.48 -17.04 -7.89
CA ALA A 134 -7.64 -16.48 -6.55
C ALA A 134 -6.71 -15.29 -6.28
N ILE A 135 -5.45 -15.40 -6.74
CA ILE A 135 -4.49 -14.31 -6.62
C ILE A 135 -4.97 -13.08 -7.39
N LEU A 136 -5.45 -13.25 -8.62
CA LEU A 136 -5.97 -12.13 -9.42
C LEU A 136 -7.19 -11.47 -8.76
N ILE A 137 -8.15 -12.26 -8.26
CA ILE A 137 -9.32 -11.74 -7.53
C ILE A 137 -8.86 -10.92 -6.32
N ALA A 138 -7.97 -11.47 -5.49
CA ALA A 138 -7.48 -10.77 -4.31
C ALA A 138 -6.75 -9.46 -4.67
N HIS A 139 -5.90 -9.50 -5.70
CA HIS A 139 -5.17 -8.31 -6.17
C HIS A 139 -6.10 -7.24 -6.74
N ILE A 140 -7.12 -7.62 -7.49
CA ILE A 140 -8.12 -6.67 -8.03
C ILE A 140 -8.90 -6.02 -6.89
N LEU A 141 -9.36 -6.80 -5.91
CA LEU A 141 -10.10 -6.29 -4.76
C LEU A 141 -9.28 -5.32 -3.88
N LEU A 142 -7.95 -5.52 -3.80
CA LEU A 142 -7.04 -4.60 -3.11
C LEU A 142 -6.73 -3.35 -3.94
N ASN A 143 -6.37 -3.54 -5.20
CA ASN A 143 -5.69 -2.50 -5.96
C ASN A 143 -6.63 -1.70 -6.88
N ALA A 144 -7.79 -2.22 -7.30
CA ALA A 144 -8.73 -1.45 -8.11
C ALA A 144 -9.31 -0.24 -7.35
N PRO A 145 -9.71 -0.34 -6.06
CA PRO A 145 -10.11 0.85 -5.31
C PRO A 145 -8.98 1.86 -5.17
N PHE A 146 -7.76 1.40 -4.89
CA PHE A 146 -6.59 2.29 -4.80
C PHE A 146 -6.30 3.00 -6.12
N ALA A 147 -6.31 2.29 -7.25
CA ALA A 147 -6.19 2.87 -8.58
C ALA A 147 -7.30 3.89 -8.86
N THR A 148 -8.55 3.59 -8.46
CA THR A 148 -9.68 4.51 -8.57
C THR A 148 -9.42 5.83 -7.86
N ARG A 149 -8.88 5.80 -6.65
CA ARG A 149 -8.52 7.01 -5.90
C ARG A 149 -7.46 7.83 -6.62
N LEU A 150 -6.43 7.18 -7.19
CA LEU A 150 -5.38 7.86 -7.95
C LEU A 150 -5.93 8.50 -9.24
N PHE A 151 -6.76 7.79 -10.01
CA PHE A 151 -7.42 8.35 -11.19
C PHE A 151 -8.38 9.48 -10.83
N PHE A 152 -9.12 9.35 -9.75
CA PHE A 152 -9.99 10.42 -9.25
C PHE A 152 -9.20 11.69 -8.88
N GLN A 153 -8.04 11.55 -8.23
CA GLN A 153 -7.16 12.69 -7.95
C GLN A 153 -6.66 13.36 -9.23
N ASN A 154 -6.33 12.58 -10.27
CA ASN A 154 -5.94 13.11 -11.58
C ASN A 154 -7.08 13.87 -12.25
N LEU A 155 -8.31 13.37 -12.19
CA LEU A 155 -9.49 14.06 -12.73
C LEU A 155 -9.75 15.39 -11.98
N ASN A 156 -9.53 15.43 -10.67
CA ASN A 156 -9.66 16.67 -9.90
C ASN A 156 -8.58 17.71 -10.23
N SER A 157 -7.50 17.34 -10.91
CA SER A 157 -6.47 18.27 -11.38
C SER A 157 -6.79 18.93 -12.72
N ILE A 158 -7.96 18.63 -13.33
CA ILE A 158 -8.42 19.27 -14.57
C ILE A 158 -8.67 20.76 -14.29
N PRO A 159 -7.98 21.68 -15.01
CA PRO A 159 -8.19 23.11 -14.84
C PRO A 159 -9.63 23.51 -15.24
N LYS A 160 -10.22 24.40 -14.47
CA LYS A 160 -11.58 24.89 -14.70
C LYS A 160 -11.79 25.42 -16.14
N ASN A 161 -10.79 26.09 -16.69
CA ASN A 161 -10.83 26.62 -18.04
C ASN A 161 -11.10 25.55 -19.12
N TYR A 162 -10.56 24.33 -18.96
CA TYR A 162 -10.82 23.25 -19.94
C TYR A 162 -12.29 22.83 -19.93
N ILE A 163 -12.93 22.88 -18.79
CA ILE A 163 -14.35 22.53 -18.63
C ILE A 163 -15.23 23.64 -19.21
N GLU A 164 -14.89 24.90 -18.96
CA GLU A 164 -15.57 26.07 -19.54
C GLU A 164 -15.45 26.10 -21.07
N ILE A 165 -14.27 25.78 -21.61
CA ILE A 165 -14.07 25.61 -23.06
C ILE A 165 -14.93 24.49 -23.62
N GLY A 166 -14.97 23.34 -22.93
CA GLY A 166 -15.81 22.21 -23.32
C GLY A 166 -17.29 22.57 -23.39
N ASN A 167 -17.78 23.37 -22.43
CA ASN A 167 -19.13 23.90 -22.39
C ASN A 167 -19.40 24.89 -23.51
N SER A 168 -18.47 25.83 -23.73
CA SER A 168 -18.60 26.85 -24.80
C SER A 168 -18.62 26.23 -26.19
N LEU A 169 -17.93 25.10 -26.39
CA LEU A 169 -17.92 24.35 -27.65
C LEU A 169 -19.10 23.36 -27.76
N ASN A 170 -20.01 23.34 -26.80
CA ASN A 170 -21.15 22.41 -26.74
C ASN A 170 -20.75 20.95 -27.02
N LEU A 171 -19.63 20.49 -26.42
CA LEU A 171 -19.17 19.12 -26.61
C LEU A 171 -20.21 18.12 -26.11
N ASN A 172 -20.51 17.11 -26.92
CA ASN A 172 -21.33 15.98 -26.47
C ASN A 172 -20.55 15.12 -25.44
N PHE A 173 -21.27 14.26 -24.71
CA PHE A 173 -20.72 13.44 -23.62
C PHE A 173 -19.44 12.66 -24.00
N TRP A 174 -19.46 11.94 -25.12
CA TRP A 174 -18.31 11.16 -25.57
C TRP A 174 -17.14 12.05 -25.99
N SER A 175 -17.43 13.16 -26.69
CA SER A 175 -16.38 14.13 -27.06
C SER A 175 -15.76 14.78 -25.83
N PHE A 176 -16.52 15.04 -24.79
CA PHE A 176 -16.00 15.58 -23.54
C PHE A 176 -15.06 14.59 -22.85
N ILE A 177 -15.48 13.32 -22.74
CA ILE A 177 -14.62 12.26 -22.18
C ILE A 177 -13.33 12.15 -22.99
N PHE A 178 -13.39 11.99 -24.30
CA PHE A 178 -12.20 11.72 -25.11
C PHE A 178 -11.29 12.94 -25.32
N LYS A 179 -11.82 14.17 -25.28
CA LYS A 179 -11.03 15.39 -25.51
C LYS A 179 -10.53 16.06 -24.22
N ILE A 180 -11.22 15.91 -23.10
CA ILE A 180 -10.89 16.57 -21.83
C ILE A 180 -10.45 15.58 -20.75
N GLU A 181 -11.27 14.60 -20.40
CA GLU A 181 -11.01 13.70 -19.28
C GLU A 181 -9.93 12.66 -19.62
N TRP A 182 -10.07 11.97 -20.76
CA TRP A 182 -9.14 10.90 -21.18
C TRP A 182 -7.70 11.34 -21.37
N PRO A 183 -7.37 12.50 -21.99
CA PRO A 183 -5.99 12.95 -22.13
C PRO A 183 -5.29 13.11 -20.78
N ILE A 184 -6.00 13.56 -19.74
CA ILE A 184 -5.46 13.71 -18.38
C ILE A 184 -5.25 12.35 -17.71
N LEU A 185 -6.23 11.44 -17.82
CA LEU A 185 -6.07 10.07 -17.34
C LEU A 185 -4.90 9.37 -18.03
N LYS A 186 -4.80 9.48 -19.36
CA LYS A 186 -3.73 8.84 -20.17
C LYS A 186 -2.34 9.31 -19.77
N GLN A 187 -2.16 10.58 -19.39
CA GLN A 187 -0.85 11.12 -18.99
C GLN A 187 -0.28 10.36 -17.79
N ASN A 188 -1.10 9.97 -16.83
CA ASN A 188 -0.70 9.32 -15.60
C ASN A 188 -0.96 7.80 -15.56
N LEU A 189 -1.61 7.27 -16.60
CA LEU A 189 -2.00 5.86 -16.66
C LEU A 189 -0.80 4.93 -16.49
N LEU A 190 0.31 5.21 -17.19
CA LEU A 190 1.52 4.38 -17.08
C LEU A 190 2.12 4.41 -15.68
N SER A 191 2.13 5.56 -15.03
CA SER A 191 2.65 5.70 -13.66
C SER A 191 1.78 4.96 -12.64
N ILE A 192 0.46 5.08 -12.76
CA ILE A 192 -0.49 4.35 -11.90
C ILE A 192 -0.36 2.86 -12.14
N PHE A 193 -0.33 2.43 -13.41
CA PHE A 193 -0.11 1.03 -13.77
C PHE A 193 1.19 0.48 -13.18
N SER A 194 2.32 1.22 -13.28
CA SER A 194 3.60 0.79 -12.72
C SER A 194 3.56 0.64 -11.21
N ILE A 195 2.89 1.55 -10.50
CA ILE A 195 2.72 1.45 -9.03
C ILE A 195 1.92 0.20 -8.68
N ILE A 196 0.76 -0.01 -9.33
CA ILE A 196 -0.09 -1.19 -9.08
C ILE A 196 0.64 -2.47 -9.43
N PHE A 197 1.38 -2.48 -10.55
CA PHE A 197 2.20 -3.63 -10.95
C PHE A 197 3.20 -3.99 -9.86
N ILE A 198 3.95 -3.01 -9.33
CA ILE A 198 4.95 -3.25 -8.28
C ILE A 198 4.28 -3.78 -7.01
N LEU A 199 3.15 -3.20 -6.59
CA LEU A 199 2.41 -3.69 -5.43
C LEU A 199 1.96 -5.16 -5.59
N CYS A 200 1.50 -5.55 -6.80
CA CYS A 200 1.14 -6.93 -7.09
C CYS A 200 2.36 -7.84 -7.20
N PHE A 201 3.47 -7.33 -7.75
CA PHE A 201 4.71 -8.08 -7.94
C PHE A 201 5.39 -8.40 -6.60
N LEU A 202 5.34 -7.46 -5.65
CA LEU A 202 5.87 -7.59 -4.29
C LEU A 202 4.86 -8.23 -3.32
N SER A 203 3.77 -8.83 -3.81
CA SER A 203 2.77 -9.43 -2.95
C SER A 203 3.23 -10.78 -2.42
N PHE A 204 3.37 -10.90 -1.11
CA PHE A 204 3.74 -12.14 -0.43
C PHE A 204 2.54 -12.89 0.14
N ALA A 205 1.76 -12.24 1.02
CA ALA A 205 0.70 -12.90 1.78
C ALA A 205 -0.39 -13.51 0.90
N THR A 206 -0.81 -12.80 -0.15
CA THR A 206 -1.84 -13.28 -1.09
C THR A 206 -1.37 -14.52 -1.85
N VAL A 207 -0.13 -14.50 -2.36
CA VAL A 207 0.41 -15.64 -3.12
C VAL A 207 0.72 -16.82 -2.21
N MET A 208 1.25 -16.58 -1.01
CA MET A 208 1.52 -17.63 -0.02
C MET A 208 0.25 -18.38 0.39
N ALA A 209 -0.86 -17.67 0.56
CA ALA A 209 -2.10 -18.24 1.05
C ALA A 209 -3.02 -18.77 -0.07
N LEU A 210 -3.08 -18.09 -1.22
CA LEU A 210 -4.01 -18.41 -2.30
C LEU A 210 -3.36 -19.13 -3.50
N GLY A 211 -2.03 -19.18 -3.57
CA GLY A 211 -1.30 -19.74 -4.71
C GLY A 211 -1.54 -21.24 -4.94
N GLY A 212 -1.90 -22.00 -3.92
CA GLY A 212 -2.23 -23.42 -4.06
C GLY A 212 -1.04 -24.32 -4.44
N GLY A 213 0.20 -23.86 -4.28
CA GLY A 213 1.39 -24.67 -4.45
C GLY A 213 2.46 -24.10 -5.41
N PRO A 214 3.50 -24.88 -5.72
CA PRO A 214 4.71 -24.39 -6.41
C PRO A 214 4.47 -23.90 -7.84
N ARG A 215 3.37 -24.32 -8.47
CA ARG A 215 3.05 -23.92 -9.86
C ARG A 215 2.73 -22.45 -10.03
N THR A 216 2.27 -21.77 -8.98
CA THR A 216 1.81 -20.38 -8.96
C THR A 216 2.57 -19.51 -7.96
N SER A 217 3.70 -20.02 -7.44
CA SER A 217 4.62 -19.25 -6.60
C SER A 217 5.19 -18.06 -7.35
N ASN A 218 5.29 -16.91 -6.68
CA ASN A 218 6.01 -15.74 -7.17
C ASN A 218 7.40 -15.64 -6.55
N ILE A 219 8.18 -14.64 -6.98
CA ILE A 219 9.55 -14.42 -6.52
C ILE A 219 9.59 -14.21 -4.99
N GLU A 220 8.65 -13.46 -4.40
CA GLU A 220 8.59 -13.23 -2.96
C GLU A 220 8.45 -14.52 -2.16
N VAL A 221 7.52 -15.38 -2.55
CA VAL A 221 7.32 -16.69 -1.91
C VAL A 221 8.51 -17.60 -2.16
N ALA A 222 9.11 -17.55 -3.34
CA ALA A 222 10.29 -18.36 -3.67
C ALA A 222 11.52 -17.93 -2.85
N ILE A 223 11.76 -16.62 -2.61
CA ILE A 223 12.81 -16.13 -1.71
C ILE A 223 12.60 -16.67 -0.30
N TYR A 224 11.37 -16.58 0.19
CA TYR A 224 11.00 -17.08 1.51
C TYR A 224 11.23 -18.59 1.64
N GLN A 225 10.81 -19.38 0.63
CA GLN A 225 11.00 -20.83 0.61
C GLN A 225 12.48 -21.20 0.52
N ALA A 226 13.23 -20.58 -0.37
CA ALA A 226 14.66 -20.82 -0.52
C ALA A 226 15.45 -20.52 0.76
N ALA A 227 15.10 -19.46 1.47
CA ALA A 227 15.80 -19.05 2.70
C ALA A 227 15.47 -19.91 3.90
N LEU A 228 14.18 -20.26 4.12
CA LEU A 228 13.74 -20.87 5.38
C LEU A 228 13.53 -22.40 5.29
N PHE A 229 13.20 -22.93 4.12
CA PHE A 229 12.92 -24.35 3.96
C PHE A 229 14.01 -25.09 3.19
N GLU A 230 14.52 -24.49 2.09
CA GLU A 230 15.58 -25.11 1.29
C GLU A 230 16.98 -24.79 1.84
N LEU A 231 17.11 -23.75 2.69
CA LEU A 231 18.36 -23.20 3.21
C LEU A 231 19.37 -22.85 2.09
N ASN A 232 18.85 -22.59 0.89
CA ASN A 232 19.63 -22.21 -0.29
C ASN A 232 19.67 -20.69 -0.43
N PHE A 233 20.63 -20.07 0.26
CA PHE A 233 20.78 -18.61 0.25
C PHE A 233 21.19 -18.09 -1.12
N ASN A 234 22.00 -18.82 -1.90
CA ASN A 234 22.39 -18.40 -3.24
C ASN A 234 21.18 -18.21 -4.16
N LYS A 235 20.25 -19.17 -4.15
CA LYS A 235 18.97 -19.05 -4.89
C LYS A 235 18.14 -17.85 -4.41
N ALA A 236 18.01 -17.65 -3.09
CA ALA A 236 17.27 -16.52 -2.52
C ALA A 236 17.88 -15.18 -2.94
N ILE A 237 19.20 -15.07 -2.96
CA ILE A 237 19.95 -13.87 -3.34
C ILE A 237 19.76 -13.57 -4.83
N ILE A 238 19.90 -14.56 -5.73
CA ILE A 238 19.69 -14.36 -7.18
C ILE A 238 18.27 -13.87 -7.45
N LEU A 239 17.27 -14.49 -6.84
CA LEU A 239 15.87 -14.04 -6.94
C LEU A 239 15.68 -12.61 -6.45
N SER A 240 16.33 -12.22 -5.36
CA SER A 240 16.29 -10.87 -4.82
C SER A 240 16.86 -9.83 -5.78
N PHE A 241 18.00 -10.13 -6.43
CA PHE A 241 18.59 -9.25 -7.44
C PHE A 241 17.68 -9.10 -8.67
N ILE A 242 17.12 -10.19 -9.17
CA ILE A 242 16.18 -10.17 -10.30
C ILE A 242 14.97 -9.30 -9.96
N GLN A 243 14.43 -9.44 -8.75
CA GLN A 243 13.30 -8.64 -8.27
C GLN A 243 13.62 -7.15 -8.23
N ILE A 244 14.74 -6.78 -7.61
CA ILE A 244 15.20 -5.38 -7.54
C ILE A 244 15.37 -4.79 -8.95
N LEU A 245 15.95 -5.53 -9.86
CA LEU A 245 16.17 -5.09 -11.24
C LEU A 245 14.85 -4.83 -11.98
N ILE A 246 13.88 -5.74 -11.86
CA ILE A 246 12.55 -5.59 -12.46
C ILE A 246 11.82 -4.38 -11.85
N CYS A 247 11.80 -4.25 -10.52
CA CYS A 247 11.15 -3.12 -9.86
C CYS A 247 11.80 -1.78 -10.22
N PHE A 248 13.13 -1.74 -10.28
CA PHE A 248 13.87 -0.53 -10.67
C PHE A 248 13.54 -0.09 -12.11
N THR A 249 13.56 -1.02 -13.06
CA THR A 249 13.25 -0.71 -14.46
C THR A 249 11.82 -0.20 -14.63
N LEU A 250 10.86 -0.78 -13.94
CA LEU A 250 9.47 -0.36 -14.00
C LEU A 250 9.22 1.00 -13.35
N LEU A 251 9.84 1.28 -12.19
CA LEU A 251 9.78 2.61 -11.59
C LEU A 251 10.40 3.65 -12.50
N PHE A 252 11.56 3.35 -13.07
CA PHE A 252 12.22 4.28 -14.00
C PHE A 252 11.33 4.59 -15.21
N LEU A 253 10.73 3.59 -15.84
CA LEU A 253 9.81 3.76 -16.96
C LEU A 253 8.53 4.53 -16.56
N GLY A 254 7.98 4.22 -15.39
CA GLY A 254 6.78 4.88 -14.86
C GLY A 254 7.00 6.37 -14.58
N PHE A 255 8.16 6.73 -14.03
CA PHE A 255 8.46 8.10 -13.63
C PHE A 255 9.22 8.93 -14.68
N TYR A 256 9.82 8.31 -15.68
CA TYR A 256 10.57 9.00 -16.73
C TYR A 256 9.73 10.05 -17.49
N LYS A 257 8.45 9.76 -17.73
CA LYS A 257 7.51 10.66 -18.41
C LYS A 257 6.96 11.78 -17.51
N LEU A 258 7.22 11.73 -16.19
CA LEU A 258 6.68 12.69 -15.22
C LEU A 258 7.54 13.95 -15.05
N LYS A 259 8.65 14.08 -15.79
CA LYS A 259 9.54 15.26 -15.71
C LYS A 259 8.78 16.55 -16.00
N GLY A 260 8.60 17.39 -14.98
CA GLY A 260 8.26 18.81 -15.11
C GLY A 260 6.82 19.23 -14.83
N LYS A 261 5.93 18.37 -14.32
CA LYS A 261 4.57 18.78 -13.97
C LYS A 261 4.33 18.64 -12.45
N ASN A 262 3.79 19.68 -11.84
CA ASN A 262 3.38 19.68 -10.42
C ASN A 262 2.09 18.86 -10.28
N TYR A 263 2.23 17.53 -10.10
CA TYR A 263 1.09 16.59 -10.04
C TYR A 263 0.30 16.61 -8.73
N PHE A 264 0.72 17.40 -7.75
CA PHE A 264 0.13 17.45 -6.42
C PHE A 264 -0.51 18.80 -6.09
N GLU A 265 -0.61 19.72 -7.05
CA GLU A 265 -1.43 20.91 -6.87
C GLU A 265 -2.90 20.53 -7.09
N VAL A 266 -3.56 20.18 -5.99
CA VAL A 266 -5.02 20.06 -5.98
C VAL A 266 -5.55 21.48 -6.15
N GLN A 267 -6.02 21.83 -7.34
CA GLN A 267 -6.82 23.03 -7.51
C GLN A 267 -8.13 22.81 -6.75
N THR A 268 -8.39 23.65 -5.78
CA THR A 268 -9.57 23.59 -4.89
C THR A 268 -10.82 24.22 -5.52
N ASP A 269 -10.74 24.64 -6.78
CA ASP A 269 -11.88 25.28 -7.42
C ASP A 269 -13.01 24.27 -7.66
N TYR A 270 -14.07 24.49 -6.91
CA TYR A 270 -15.30 23.69 -7.06
C TYR A 270 -16.03 24.13 -8.33
N PHE A 271 -16.22 23.20 -9.24
CA PHE A 271 -17.12 23.41 -10.36
C PHE A 271 -18.03 22.18 -10.55
N GLU A 272 -19.19 22.42 -11.09
CA GLU A 272 -20.15 21.37 -11.40
C GLU A 272 -19.85 20.77 -12.78
N HIS A 273 -19.96 19.44 -12.87
CA HIS A 273 -19.72 18.76 -14.14
C HIS A 273 -20.87 19.04 -15.13
N PRO A 274 -20.59 19.35 -16.43
CA PRO A 274 -21.60 19.76 -17.41
C PRO A 274 -22.75 18.78 -17.59
N PHE A 275 -22.46 17.48 -17.49
CA PHE A 275 -23.45 16.42 -17.71
C PHE A 275 -24.13 15.93 -16.43
N ARG A 276 -23.99 16.66 -15.31
CA ARG A 276 -24.58 16.29 -14.01
C ARG A 276 -26.10 16.16 -14.07
N ASP A 277 -26.77 17.03 -14.80
CA ASP A 277 -28.23 17.12 -14.83
C ASP A 277 -28.88 16.20 -15.88
N ASN A 278 -28.05 15.52 -16.70
CA ASN A 278 -28.54 14.54 -17.65
C ASN A 278 -28.96 13.24 -16.93
N ILE A 279 -30.26 12.96 -16.94
CA ILE A 279 -30.85 11.83 -16.21
C ILE A 279 -30.28 10.47 -16.64
N PHE A 280 -30.02 10.24 -17.92
CA PHE A 280 -29.49 8.97 -18.42
C PHE A 280 -28.05 8.74 -17.95
N ILE A 281 -27.19 9.77 -18.05
CA ILE A 281 -25.79 9.69 -17.62
C ILE A 281 -25.72 9.51 -16.11
N ARG A 282 -26.54 10.25 -15.38
CA ARG A 282 -26.61 10.16 -13.92
C ARG A 282 -27.07 8.78 -13.44
N SER A 283 -28.10 8.20 -14.07
CA SER A 283 -28.56 6.85 -13.74
C SER A 283 -27.50 5.81 -14.03
N PHE A 284 -26.79 5.92 -15.16
CA PHE A 284 -25.67 5.05 -15.51
C PHE A 284 -24.54 5.17 -14.48
N ASP A 285 -24.16 6.39 -14.09
CA ASP A 285 -23.13 6.61 -13.08
C ASP A 285 -23.51 6.00 -11.72
N TYR A 286 -24.78 6.14 -11.29
CA TYR A 286 -25.23 5.52 -10.04
C TYR A 286 -25.20 3.99 -10.09
N LEU A 287 -25.56 3.42 -11.23
CA LEU A 287 -25.44 1.98 -11.45
C LEU A 287 -23.97 1.52 -11.38
N VAL A 288 -23.08 2.22 -12.06
CA VAL A 288 -21.63 1.94 -11.99
C VAL A 288 -21.13 2.08 -10.56
N ILE A 289 -21.45 3.17 -9.87
CA ILE A 289 -21.01 3.40 -8.49
C ILE A 289 -21.51 2.30 -7.55
N SER A 290 -22.78 1.89 -7.67
CA SER A 290 -23.36 0.86 -6.80
C SER A 290 -22.74 -0.52 -7.04
N ILE A 291 -22.66 -0.97 -8.30
CA ILE A 291 -22.11 -2.28 -8.65
C ILE A 291 -20.63 -2.37 -8.23
N PHE A 292 -19.83 -1.38 -8.63
CA PHE A 292 -18.39 -1.42 -8.30
C PHE A 292 -18.15 -1.29 -6.80
N SER A 293 -18.93 -0.49 -6.08
CA SER A 293 -18.82 -0.41 -4.62
C SER A 293 -19.14 -1.74 -3.94
N ILE A 294 -20.22 -2.42 -4.36
CA ILE A 294 -20.58 -3.73 -3.79
C ILE A 294 -19.48 -4.76 -4.05
N ILE A 295 -19.00 -4.85 -5.30
CA ILE A 295 -17.96 -5.84 -5.67
C ILE A 295 -16.65 -5.55 -4.96
N LEU A 296 -16.14 -4.31 -5.04
CA LEU A 296 -14.81 -3.97 -4.54
C LEU A 296 -14.74 -3.94 -3.00
N PHE A 297 -15.84 -3.59 -2.32
CA PHE A 297 -15.87 -3.60 -0.86
C PHE A 297 -16.52 -4.85 -0.27
N SER A 298 -16.88 -5.84 -1.09
CA SER A 298 -17.39 -7.14 -0.61
C SER A 298 -16.51 -7.81 0.45
N PRO A 299 -15.15 -7.73 0.40
CA PRO A 299 -14.32 -8.29 1.47
C PRO A 299 -14.55 -7.65 2.83
N ILE A 300 -14.70 -6.33 2.86
CA ILE A 300 -14.96 -5.59 4.11
C ILE A 300 -16.34 -5.99 4.66
N LEU A 301 -17.34 -6.02 3.80
CA LEU A 301 -18.72 -6.39 4.18
C LEU A 301 -18.78 -7.83 4.71
N TYR A 302 -18.11 -8.77 4.03
CA TYR A 302 -18.04 -10.17 4.45
C TYR A 302 -17.43 -10.32 5.84
N ILE A 303 -16.29 -9.66 6.10
CA ILE A 303 -15.62 -9.73 7.42
C ILE A 303 -16.50 -9.12 8.50
N LEU A 304 -17.11 -7.97 8.26
CA LEU A 304 -17.97 -7.29 9.24
C LEU A 304 -19.21 -8.14 9.58
N PHE A 305 -19.84 -8.73 8.57
CA PHE A 305 -21.02 -9.58 8.78
C PHE A 305 -20.68 -10.80 9.66
N ASN A 306 -19.66 -11.55 9.30
CA ASN A 306 -19.25 -12.73 10.09
C ASN A 306 -18.72 -12.35 11.48
N PHE A 307 -18.05 -11.20 11.61
CA PHE A 307 -17.57 -10.73 12.92
C PHE A 307 -18.73 -10.44 13.88
N ILE A 308 -19.77 -9.75 13.40
CA ILE A 308 -20.96 -9.44 14.22
C ILE A 308 -21.66 -10.71 14.66
N GLU A 309 -21.78 -11.71 13.78
CA GLU A 309 -22.39 -12.98 14.11
C GLU A 309 -21.61 -13.73 15.19
N ILE A 310 -20.28 -13.77 15.10
CA ILE A 310 -19.42 -14.58 15.96
C ILE A 310 -19.14 -13.92 17.32
N ILE A 311 -19.10 -12.57 17.40
CA ILE A 311 -18.76 -11.85 18.63
C ILE A 311 -19.71 -12.19 19.79
N PHE A 312 -20.95 -12.56 19.48
CA PHE A 312 -21.97 -12.93 20.46
C PHE A 312 -21.99 -14.44 20.81
N LEU A 313 -21.29 -15.27 20.03
CA LEU A 313 -21.40 -16.74 20.15
C LEU A 313 -20.27 -17.36 20.99
N GLU A 314 -19.10 -16.77 21.09
CA GLU A 314 -17.95 -17.37 21.77
C GLU A 314 -17.09 -16.35 22.54
N ASN A 315 -16.58 -16.80 23.72
CA ASN A 315 -15.65 -16.02 24.56
C ASN A 315 -14.20 -16.08 24.02
N PHE A 316 -13.96 -15.60 22.81
CA PHE A 316 -12.60 -15.59 22.23
C PHE A 316 -11.62 -14.65 22.95
N PHE A 317 -12.14 -13.58 23.57
CA PHE A 317 -11.32 -12.62 24.31
C PHE A 317 -10.57 -13.23 25.49
N SER A 318 -11.05 -14.32 26.07
CA SER A 318 -10.40 -14.99 27.20
C SER A 318 -9.28 -15.94 26.80
N LYS A 319 -9.09 -16.23 25.51
CA LYS A 319 -8.06 -17.16 25.04
C LYS A 319 -6.66 -16.52 25.07
N ASN A 320 -5.75 -17.09 25.87
CA ASN A 320 -4.40 -16.57 26.10
C ASN A 320 -3.59 -16.35 24.79
N TYR A 321 -3.78 -17.20 23.77
CA TYR A 321 -3.08 -17.05 22.50
C TYR A 321 -3.53 -15.81 21.71
N PHE A 322 -4.82 -15.46 21.81
CA PHE A 322 -5.36 -14.25 21.19
C PHE A 322 -4.80 -13.00 21.88
N LEU A 323 -4.85 -12.93 23.20
CA LEU A 323 -4.32 -11.80 23.97
C LEU A 323 -2.84 -11.57 23.72
N LYS A 324 -2.02 -12.62 23.67
CA LYS A 324 -0.60 -12.51 23.33
C LYS A 324 -0.40 -11.99 21.90
N ALA A 325 -1.14 -12.51 20.93
CA ALA A 325 -1.04 -12.03 19.55
C ALA A 325 -1.48 -10.57 19.41
N PHE A 326 -2.52 -10.16 20.13
CA PHE A 326 -2.98 -8.76 20.15
C PHE A 326 -1.96 -7.84 20.78
N THR A 327 -1.43 -8.16 21.97
CA THR A 327 -0.42 -7.32 22.63
C THR A 327 0.84 -7.15 21.78
N ASN A 328 1.32 -8.22 21.15
CA ASN A 328 2.47 -8.15 20.25
C ASN A 328 2.20 -7.24 19.03
N SER A 329 1.05 -7.42 18.36
CA SER A 329 0.67 -6.58 17.22
C SER A 329 0.52 -5.11 17.62
N PHE A 330 -0.08 -4.85 18.78
CA PHE A 330 -0.29 -3.49 19.29
C PHE A 330 1.03 -2.78 19.63
N ILE A 331 1.94 -3.46 20.36
CA ILE A 331 3.25 -2.91 20.72
C ILE A 331 4.07 -2.62 19.47
N LEU A 332 4.14 -3.57 18.53
CA LEU A 332 4.86 -3.39 17.28
C LEU A 332 4.33 -2.20 16.48
N SER A 333 3.02 -2.11 16.31
CA SER A 333 2.39 -1.03 15.54
C SER A 333 2.60 0.34 16.18
N LEU A 334 2.46 0.45 17.49
CA LEU A 334 2.59 1.70 18.21
C LEU A 334 4.03 2.23 18.17
N ILE A 335 5.01 1.38 18.47
CA ILE A 335 6.42 1.78 18.45
C ILE A 335 6.85 2.15 17.02
N THR A 336 6.48 1.34 16.04
CA THR A 336 6.77 1.63 14.63
C THR A 336 6.17 2.97 14.20
N ALA A 337 4.91 3.24 14.53
CA ALA A 337 4.26 4.49 14.18
C ALA A 337 4.94 5.73 14.80
N ILE A 338 5.35 5.64 16.06
CA ILE A 338 6.10 6.71 16.74
C ILE A 338 7.44 6.96 16.02
N LEU A 339 8.20 5.91 15.74
CA LEU A 339 9.51 6.05 15.10
C LEU A 339 9.39 6.58 13.67
N VAL A 340 8.45 6.07 12.88
CA VAL A 340 8.20 6.54 11.50
C VAL A 340 7.81 8.02 11.48
N THR A 341 6.97 8.46 12.42
CA THR A 341 6.59 9.87 12.47
C THR A 341 7.75 10.78 12.86
N ILE A 342 8.58 10.37 13.82
CA ILE A 342 9.76 11.14 14.24
C ILE A 342 10.79 11.20 13.10
N PHE A 343 11.18 10.05 12.53
CA PHE A 343 12.16 10.02 11.45
C PHE A 343 11.65 10.69 10.18
N GLY A 344 10.37 10.48 9.84
CA GLY A 344 9.72 11.13 8.70
C GLY A 344 9.71 12.65 8.81
N LEU A 345 9.43 13.19 10.00
CA LEU A 345 9.53 14.63 10.26
C LEU A 345 10.96 15.15 10.08
N ILE A 346 11.94 14.47 10.69
CA ILE A 346 13.34 14.89 10.60
C ILE A 346 13.82 14.87 9.16
N ILE A 347 13.56 13.81 8.40
CA ILE A 347 13.97 13.69 6.99
C ILE A 347 13.28 14.74 6.13
N SER A 348 11.97 14.95 6.31
CA SER A 348 11.20 15.93 5.54
C SER A 348 11.68 17.36 5.79
N LEU A 349 12.03 17.71 7.03
CA LEU A 349 12.62 19.00 7.38
C LEU A 349 14.01 19.17 6.75
N LEU A 350 14.83 18.11 6.74
CA LEU A 350 16.12 18.10 6.04
C LEU A 350 15.97 18.39 4.56
N LEU A 351 15.07 17.66 3.88
CA LEU A 351 14.82 17.83 2.44
C LEU A 351 14.39 19.25 2.07
N VAL A 352 13.60 19.90 2.93
CA VAL A 352 13.19 21.29 2.71
C VAL A 352 14.35 22.26 2.93
N ASN A 353 15.18 22.03 3.95
CA ASN A 353 16.32 22.92 4.26
C ASN A 353 17.48 22.76 3.28
N THR A 354 17.62 21.62 2.58
CA THR A 354 18.69 21.34 1.61
C THR A 354 18.42 21.92 0.23
N LYS A 355 17.40 22.77 0.04
CA LYS A 355 17.12 23.47 -1.22
C LYS A 355 18.35 24.13 -1.87
N LYS A 356 19.33 24.55 -1.07
CA LYS A 356 20.57 25.18 -1.53
C LYS A 356 21.54 24.20 -2.20
N ASN A 357 21.39 22.88 -1.96
CA ASN A 357 22.22 21.81 -2.53
C ASN A 357 21.34 20.80 -3.29
N PRO A 358 21.06 21.04 -4.58
CA PRO A 358 20.17 20.20 -5.37
C PRO A 358 20.65 18.75 -5.48
N ILE A 359 21.96 18.52 -5.46
CA ILE A 359 22.56 17.18 -5.49
C ILE A 359 22.19 16.39 -4.22
N LEU A 360 22.33 17.02 -3.04
CA LEU A 360 21.99 16.37 -1.76
C LEU A 360 20.49 16.06 -1.69
N GLN A 361 19.65 16.97 -2.17
CA GLN A 361 18.20 16.76 -2.24
C GLN A 361 17.84 15.57 -3.15
N GLN A 362 18.50 15.46 -4.31
CA GLN A 362 18.31 14.32 -5.22
C GLN A 362 18.76 13.00 -4.61
N ILE A 363 19.92 12.98 -3.94
CA ILE A 363 20.42 11.77 -3.26
C ILE A 363 19.44 11.31 -2.17
N LEU A 364 18.95 12.23 -1.35
CA LEU A 364 17.97 11.91 -0.30
C LEU A 364 16.66 11.38 -0.86
N PHE A 365 16.19 11.98 -1.97
CA PHE A 365 15.00 11.51 -2.66
C PHE A 365 15.21 10.13 -3.29
N LEU A 366 16.38 9.88 -3.90
CA LEU A 366 16.75 8.58 -4.45
C LEU A 366 16.82 7.50 -3.37
N ILE A 367 17.43 7.78 -2.21
CA ILE A 367 17.48 6.84 -1.09
C ILE A 367 16.06 6.47 -0.64
N SER A 368 15.18 7.46 -0.52
CA SER A 368 13.78 7.18 -0.15
C SER A 368 13.02 6.40 -1.21
N ALA A 369 13.29 6.63 -2.49
CA ALA A 369 12.66 5.88 -3.58
C ALA A 369 13.21 4.45 -3.70
N MET A 370 14.51 4.22 -3.42
CA MET A 370 15.11 2.89 -3.43
C MET A 370 14.45 1.92 -2.42
N ILE A 371 13.95 2.44 -1.30
CA ILE A 371 13.24 1.63 -0.31
C ILE A 371 11.96 1.01 -0.88
N LEU A 372 11.28 1.70 -1.82
CA LEU A 372 10.10 1.15 -2.51
C LEU A 372 10.45 0.00 -3.48
N ILE A 373 11.71 -0.07 -3.91
CA ILE A 373 12.20 -1.11 -4.83
C ILE A 373 12.56 -2.38 -4.06
N VAL A 374 13.13 -2.20 -2.85
CA VAL A 374 13.56 -3.31 -2.00
C VAL A 374 12.37 -3.76 -1.17
N SER A 375 11.89 -4.97 -1.44
CA SER A 375 10.75 -5.51 -0.69
C SER A 375 11.07 -5.77 0.78
N PRO A 376 10.04 -5.79 1.65
CA PRO A 376 10.21 -6.21 3.04
C PRO A 376 10.82 -7.60 3.21
N ILE A 377 10.55 -8.54 2.28
CA ILE A 377 11.13 -9.89 2.29
C ILE A 377 12.64 -9.86 2.07
N ILE A 378 13.12 -9.04 1.13
CA ILE A 378 14.56 -8.92 0.86
C ILE A 378 15.29 -8.33 2.07
N ILE A 379 14.72 -7.30 2.69
CA ILE A 379 15.28 -6.71 3.91
C ILE A 379 15.28 -7.73 5.06
N SER A 380 14.19 -8.50 5.19
CA SER A 380 14.08 -9.57 6.18
C SER A 380 15.11 -10.67 5.97
N LEU A 381 15.35 -11.08 4.71
CA LEU A 381 16.40 -12.02 4.35
C LEU A 381 17.79 -11.56 4.81
N GLY A 382 18.12 -10.29 4.54
CA GLY A 382 19.41 -9.72 4.95
C GLY A 382 19.61 -9.72 6.47
N TYR A 383 18.61 -9.27 7.23
CA TYR A 383 18.67 -9.33 8.69
C TYR A 383 18.68 -10.77 9.21
N PHE A 384 17.96 -11.68 8.59
CA PHE A 384 17.96 -13.10 8.95
C PHE A 384 19.34 -13.72 8.82
N ILE A 385 20.09 -13.36 7.78
CA ILE A 385 21.47 -13.83 7.57
C ILE A 385 22.42 -13.25 8.62
N ILE A 386 22.35 -11.94 8.89
CA ILE A 386 23.26 -11.26 9.84
C ILE A 386 23.05 -11.75 11.26
N LEU A 387 21.79 -11.90 11.67
CA LEU A 387 21.47 -12.20 13.07
C LEU A 387 21.84 -13.63 13.47
N GLY A 388 21.92 -14.57 12.52
CA GLY A 388 22.25 -15.96 12.83
C GLY A 388 21.38 -16.51 13.97
N GLU A 389 22.01 -16.94 15.08
CA GLU A 389 21.31 -17.48 16.24
C GLU A 389 20.61 -16.42 17.09
N LEU A 390 21.05 -15.16 17.05
CA LEU A 390 20.42 -14.07 17.82
C LEU A 390 18.94 -13.88 17.47
N ARG A 391 18.49 -14.32 16.29
CA ARG A 391 17.10 -14.26 15.84
C ARG A 391 16.10 -15.04 16.71
N TYR A 392 16.56 -15.93 17.58
CA TYR A 392 15.69 -16.69 18.48
C TYR A 392 15.33 -15.93 19.77
N LEU A 393 16.04 -14.83 20.07
CA LEU A 393 15.78 -13.99 21.23
C LEU A 393 14.56 -13.10 20.97
N SER A 394 13.53 -13.18 21.80
CA SER A 394 12.27 -12.45 21.61
C SER A 394 12.46 -10.94 21.47
N TRP A 395 13.33 -10.31 22.27
CA TRP A 395 13.57 -8.87 22.17
C TRP A 395 14.25 -8.46 20.85
N VAL A 396 15.12 -9.33 20.28
CA VAL A 396 15.75 -9.11 18.97
C VAL A 396 14.69 -9.12 17.87
N ILE A 397 13.75 -10.07 17.94
CA ILE A 397 12.64 -10.15 16.98
C ILE A 397 11.84 -8.84 16.96
N TYR A 398 11.49 -8.28 18.13
CA TYR A 398 10.78 -6.99 18.19
C TYR A 398 11.58 -5.87 17.52
N ILE A 399 12.87 -5.72 17.85
CA ILE A 399 13.72 -4.67 17.28
C ILE A 399 13.81 -4.80 15.77
N VAL A 400 14.02 -6.00 15.26
CA VAL A 400 14.18 -6.26 13.82
C VAL A 400 12.89 -5.97 13.05
N ILE A 401 11.76 -6.45 13.53
CA ILE A 401 10.47 -6.19 12.88
C ILE A 401 10.17 -4.68 12.87
N ILE A 402 10.38 -4.00 14.00
CA ILE A 402 10.20 -2.55 14.10
C ILE A 402 11.11 -1.82 13.10
N THR A 403 12.39 -2.21 13.02
CA THR A 403 13.36 -1.56 12.11
C THR A 403 12.97 -1.76 10.65
N ILE A 404 12.60 -2.97 10.25
CA ILE A 404 12.18 -3.28 8.86
C ILE A 404 10.92 -2.49 8.50
N ASN A 405 9.91 -2.49 9.38
CA ASN A 405 8.68 -1.74 9.16
C ASN A 405 8.93 -0.23 9.12
N CYS A 406 9.81 0.31 9.97
CA CYS A 406 10.22 1.71 9.91
C CYS A 406 10.86 2.04 8.56
N VAL A 407 11.82 1.24 8.12
CA VAL A 407 12.50 1.42 6.84
C VAL A 407 11.50 1.43 5.68
N PHE A 408 10.60 0.46 5.64
CA PHE A 408 9.57 0.34 4.60
C PHE A 408 8.60 1.53 4.56
N LEU A 409 8.27 2.12 5.73
CA LEU A 409 7.29 3.21 5.83
C LEU A 409 7.88 4.63 5.64
N ILE A 410 9.20 4.79 5.71
CA ILE A 410 9.87 6.09 5.53
C ILE A 410 9.52 6.78 4.20
N PRO A 411 9.50 6.12 3.03
CA PRO A 411 9.11 6.77 1.76
C PRO A 411 7.73 7.41 1.81
N PHE A 412 6.78 6.74 2.43
CA PHE A 412 5.43 7.26 2.61
C PHE A 412 5.40 8.48 3.54
N SER A 413 6.23 8.47 4.59
CA SER A 413 6.36 9.61 5.48
C SER A 413 6.86 10.86 4.76
N ILE A 414 7.81 10.69 3.83
CA ILE A 414 8.33 11.78 3.00
C ILE A 414 7.23 12.28 2.05
N LEU A 415 6.51 11.41 1.38
CA LEU A 415 5.41 11.80 0.49
C LEU A 415 4.33 12.60 1.22
N ILE A 416 3.98 12.24 2.44
CA ILE A 416 2.93 12.89 3.23
C ILE A 416 3.40 14.24 3.79
N LEU A 417 4.62 14.30 4.33
CA LEU A 417 5.10 15.46 5.08
C LEU A 417 5.89 16.46 4.23
N PHE A 418 6.77 15.98 3.33
CA PHE A 418 7.64 16.85 2.54
C PHE A 418 6.87 17.76 1.60
N THR A 419 5.85 17.26 0.92
CA THR A 419 5.02 18.06 0.00
C THR A 419 4.34 19.22 0.74
N LYS A 420 3.76 18.96 1.90
CA LYS A 420 3.11 20.00 2.72
C LYS A 420 4.13 20.97 3.30
N LEU A 421 5.24 20.48 3.86
CA LEU A 421 6.31 21.32 4.39
C LEU A 421 6.92 22.22 3.32
N LYS A 422 7.17 21.68 2.12
CA LYS A 422 7.69 22.45 0.99
C LYS A 422 6.80 23.64 0.66
N ASN A 423 5.50 23.44 0.57
CA ASN A 423 4.54 24.52 0.29
C ASN A 423 4.49 25.56 1.41
N ILE A 424 4.51 25.13 2.68
CA ILE A 424 4.55 26.04 3.83
C ILE A 424 5.85 26.87 3.80
N PHE A 425 7.00 26.23 3.61
CA PHE A 425 8.27 26.94 3.57
C PHE A 425 8.34 27.94 2.40
N LEU A 426 7.77 27.60 1.23
CA LEU A 426 7.71 28.53 0.09
C LEU A 426 6.88 29.77 0.43
N ASN A 427 5.75 29.62 1.09
CA ASN A 427 4.85 30.72 1.40
C ASN A 427 5.30 31.58 2.60
N PHE A 428 6.03 30.99 3.56
CA PHE A 428 6.41 31.65 4.81
C PHE A 428 7.90 32.01 4.91
N GLU A 429 8.73 31.67 3.92
CA GLU A 429 10.17 31.95 3.96
C GLU A 429 10.47 33.46 3.97
N ASP A 430 9.71 34.23 3.22
CA ASP A 430 9.88 35.69 3.19
C ASP A 430 9.38 36.33 4.49
N ILE A 431 8.31 35.83 5.05
CA ILE A 431 7.80 36.25 6.38
C ILE A 431 8.87 35.99 7.45
N LYS A 432 9.51 34.80 7.42
CA LYS A 432 10.62 34.45 8.33
C LYS A 432 11.78 35.44 8.24
N LYS A 433 12.14 35.87 7.01
CA LYS A 433 13.24 36.82 6.78
C LYS A 433 12.87 38.23 7.27
N VAL A 434 11.67 38.71 6.91
CA VAL A 434 11.20 40.06 7.28
C VAL A 434 11.09 40.22 8.80
N PHE A 435 10.50 39.25 9.47
CA PHE A 435 10.29 39.29 10.94
C PHE A 435 11.47 38.71 11.74
N ARG A 436 12.58 38.33 11.09
CA ARG A 436 13.78 37.72 11.72
C ARG A 436 13.43 36.61 12.73
N ILE A 437 12.47 35.74 12.36
CA ILE A 437 11.98 34.67 13.24
C ILE A 437 13.05 33.60 13.42
N ASN A 438 13.41 33.31 14.67
CA ASN A 438 14.34 32.22 15.01
C ASN A 438 13.78 30.85 14.58
N GLU A 439 14.65 29.89 14.25
CA GLU A 439 14.24 28.54 13.81
C GLU A 439 13.29 27.83 14.79
N LYS A 440 13.54 27.94 16.10
CA LYS A 440 12.66 27.36 17.13
C LYS A 440 11.25 27.95 17.10
N ASN A 441 11.12 29.25 16.93
CA ASN A 441 9.82 29.93 16.86
C ASN A 441 9.13 29.65 15.53
N PHE A 442 9.89 29.52 14.44
CA PHE A 442 9.37 29.15 13.14
C PHE A 442 8.75 27.74 13.15
N ILE A 443 9.40 26.77 13.81
CA ILE A 443 8.85 25.41 13.99
C ILE A 443 7.53 25.47 14.79
N LYS A 444 7.41 26.32 15.81
CA LYS A 444 6.16 26.51 16.57
C LYS A 444 5.02 27.04 15.69
N ILE A 445 5.34 27.89 14.71
CA ILE A 445 4.35 28.44 13.76
C ILE A 445 3.94 27.37 12.74
N ILE A 446 4.89 26.54 12.28
CA ILE A 446 4.64 25.48 11.30
C ILE A 446 3.85 24.31 11.92
N TYR A 447 4.10 23.96 13.18
CA TYR A 447 3.50 22.79 13.83
C TYR A 447 1.96 22.73 13.70
N PRO A 448 1.18 23.79 13.99
CA PRO A 448 -0.27 23.76 13.81
C PRO A 448 -0.71 23.45 12.36
N LEU A 449 0.08 23.92 11.38
CA LEU A 449 -0.20 23.75 9.95
C LEU A 449 0.07 22.32 9.45
N ILE A 450 0.99 21.60 10.10
CA ILE A 450 1.35 20.23 9.75
C ILE A 450 0.79 19.17 10.71
N LYS A 451 0.20 19.60 11.84
CA LYS A 451 -0.31 18.71 12.89
C LYS A 451 -1.20 17.58 12.32
N LYS A 452 -2.11 17.93 11.42
CA LYS A 452 -3.00 16.96 10.77
C LYS A 452 -2.23 15.91 9.98
N ASN A 453 -1.22 16.33 9.20
CA ASN A 453 -0.39 15.42 8.41
C ASN A 453 0.47 14.49 9.28
N ILE A 454 0.91 14.97 10.47
CA ILE A 454 1.64 14.16 11.45
C ILE A 454 0.73 13.06 12.00
N PHE A 455 -0.49 13.41 12.42
CA PHE A 455 -1.45 12.43 12.91
C PHE A 455 -1.87 11.43 11.82
N TYR A 456 -2.06 11.89 10.59
CA TYR A 456 -2.35 11.01 9.46
C TYR A 456 -1.20 10.02 9.21
N LEU A 457 0.05 10.49 9.23
CA LEU A 457 1.21 9.62 9.10
C LEU A 457 1.30 8.60 10.23
N PHE A 458 1.04 9.03 11.46
CA PHE A 458 1.04 8.14 12.62
C PHE A 458 0.01 7.02 12.45
N SER A 459 -1.23 7.36 12.11
CA SER A 459 -2.29 6.37 11.93
C SER A 459 -2.05 5.45 10.73
N PHE A 460 -1.57 6.01 9.63
CA PHE A 460 -1.21 5.26 8.43
C PHE A 460 -0.13 4.21 8.74
N SER A 461 0.95 4.63 9.42
CA SER A 461 2.04 3.72 9.78
C SER A 461 1.63 2.70 10.85
N ALA A 462 0.80 3.09 11.81
CA ALA A 462 0.25 2.17 12.79
C ALA A 462 -0.62 1.09 12.15
N ALA A 463 -1.51 1.47 11.23
CA ALA A 463 -2.43 0.54 10.59
C ALA A 463 -1.69 -0.47 9.68
N ILE A 464 -0.69 -0.03 8.91
CA ILE A 464 0.11 -0.93 8.07
C ILE A 464 0.95 -1.88 8.94
N SER A 465 1.62 -1.38 9.97
CA SER A 465 2.43 -2.23 10.85
C SER A 465 1.58 -3.20 11.69
N PHE A 466 0.35 -2.82 12.08
CA PHE A 466 -0.59 -3.70 12.77
C PHE A 466 -1.02 -4.90 11.92
N GLY A 467 -1.15 -4.68 10.61
CA GLY A 467 -1.54 -5.69 9.63
C GLY A 467 -0.38 -6.44 8.98
N ASP A 468 0.86 -6.20 9.39
CA ASP A 468 2.02 -6.81 8.76
C ASP A 468 2.05 -8.33 8.98
N PHE A 469 2.01 -9.05 7.87
CA PHE A 469 2.20 -10.49 7.81
C PHE A 469 3.59 -10.85 7.27
N THR A 470 4.09 -10.05 6.34
CA THR A 470 5.24 -10.35 5.50
C THR A 470 6.53 -10.46 6.30
N VAL A 471 6.88 -9.40 7.03
CA VAL A 471 8.11 -9.36 7.85
C VAL A 471 8.03 -10.38 8.98
N ILE A 472 6.87 -10.44 9.65
CA ILE A 472 6.68 -11.29 10.81
C ILE A 472 6.77 -12.78 10.44
N SER A 473 6.33 -13.16 9.24
CA SER A 473 6.42 -14.55 8.77
C SER A 473 7.85 -15.07 8.71
N PHE A 474 8.84 -14.19 8.49
CA PHE A 474 10.26 -14.53 8.45
C PHE A 474 10.86 -14.82 9.84
N PHE A 475 10.39 -14.09 10.86
CA PHE A 475 10.92 -14.14 12.23
C PHE A 475 9.99 -14.83 13.24
N LYS A 476 8.88 -15.41 12.77
CA LYS A 476 7.94 -16.12 13.66
C LYS A 476 8.62 -17.27 14.38
N ASN A 477 8.30 -17.43 15.66
CA ASN A 477 8.58 -18.64 16.44
C ASN A 477 7.34 -19.02 17.26
N GLU A 478 7.40 -20.11 18.00
CA GLU A 478 6.26 -20.58 18.79
C GLU A 478 5.86 -19.59 19.90
N SER A 479 6.84 -18.89 20.47
CA SER A 479 6.63 -17.93 21.55
C SER A 479 6.16 -16.56 21.07
N PHE A 480 6.42 -16.21 19.78
CA PHE A 480 6.14 -14.90 19.21
C PHE A 480 5.13 -15.01 18.05
N GLN A 481 3.92 -14.54 18.30
CA GLN A 481 2.85 -14.53 17.31
C GLN A 481 2.14 -13.18 17.33
N THR A 482 1.70 -12.73 16.15
CA THR A 482 0.88 -11.54 15.95
C THR A 482 -0.48 -11.92 15.37
N LEU A 483 -1.43 -10.98 15.37
CA LEU A 483 -2.78 -11.23 14.85
C LEU A 483 -2.78 -11.68 13.38
N PRO A 484 -2.03 -11.07 12.44
CA PRO A 484 -1.97 -11.56 11.07
C PRO A 484 -1.45 -13.00 10.93
N ILE A 485 -0.43 -13.38 11.71
CA ILE A 485 0.08 -14.76 11.71
C ILE A 485 -0.92 -15.72 12.34
N LEU A 486 -1.59 -15.30 13.42
CA LEU A 486 -2.67 -16.10 14.03
C LEU A 486 -3.80 -16.33 13.05
N LEU A 487 -4.25 -15.29 12.35
CA LEU A 487 -5.26 -15.40 11.30
C LEU A 487 -4.86 -16.42 10.23
N TYR A 488 -3.64 -16.33 9.73
CA TYR A 488 -3.14 -17.28 8.73
C TYR A 488 -3.12 -18.72 9.24
N LYS A 489 -2.67 -18.95 10.48
CA LYS A 489 -2.70 -20.29 11.11
C LYS A 489 -4.10 -20.84 11.21
N LEU A 490 -5.07 -20.01 11.61
CA LEU A 490 -6.48 -20.40 11.75
C LEU A 490 -7.10 -20.75 10.38
N ILE A 491 -6.78 -19.99 9.33
CA ILE A 491 -7.23 -20.29 7.96
C ILE A 491 -6.70 -21.65 7.48
N ILE A 492 -5.41 -21.93 7.66
CA ILE A 492 -4.81 -23.21 7.23
C ILE A 492 -5.35 -24.40 8.04
N SER A 493 -5.66 -24.18 9.33
CA SER A 493 -6.25 -25.23 10.17
C SER A 493 -7.77 -25.37 10.02
N TYR A 494 -8.37 -24.69 9.02
CA TYR A 494 -9.82 -24.72 8.73
C TYR A 494 -10.72 -24.25 9.90
N ARG A 495 -10.17 -23.46 10.82
CA ARG A 495 -10.90 -22.89 11.97
C ARG A 495 -11.52 -21.54 11.57
N PHE A 496 -12.47 -21.57 10.63
CA PHE A 496 -12.99 -20.36 9.97
C PHE A 496 -13.72 -19.40 10.93
N ASN A 497 -14.44 -19.89 11.94
CA ASN A 497 -15.12 -19.03 12.91
C ASN A 497 -14.11 -18.20 13.71
N GLU A 498 -13.05 -18.82 14.23
CA GLU A 498 -12.01 -18.11 14.94
C GLU A 498 -11.22 -17.19 14.01
N ALA A 499 -10.99 -17.61 12.76
CA ALA A 499 -10.36 -16.78 11.75
C ALA A 499 -11.20 -15.52 11.46
N SER A 500 -12.52 -15.64 11.34
CA SER A 500 -13.44 -14.51 11.11
C SER A 500 -13.46 -13.55 12.31
N PHE A 501 -13.38 -14.05 13.54
CA PHE A 501 -13.25 -13.21 14.73
C PHE A 501 -11.96 -12.40 14.71
N VAL A 502 -10.81 -13.04 14.45
CA VAL A 502 -9.51 -12.37 14.38
C VAL A 502 -9.46 -11.38 13.22
N ALA A 503 -10.01 -11.76 12.05
CA ALA A 503 -10.09 -10.90 10.88
C ALA A 503 -10.94 -9.65 11.15
N GLY A 504 -12.11 -9.80 11.76
CA GLY A 504 -12.98 -8.70 12.16
C GLY A 504 -12.32 -7.75 13.15
N PHE A 505 -11.56 -8.29 14.08
CA PHE A 505 -10.82 -7.50 15.06
C PHE A 505 -9.69 -6.68 14.40
N ILE A 506 -8.91 -7.30 13.51
CA ILE A 506 -7.88 -6.58 12.74
C ILE A 506 -8.53 -5.49 11.87
N LEU A 507 -9.64 -5.79 11.19
CA LEU A 507 -10.36 -4.84 10.37
C LEU A 507 -10.88 -3.66 11.19
N PHE A 508 -11.53 -3.94 12.33
CA PHE A 508 -12.08 -2.92 13.21
C PHE A 508 -11.00 -1.95 13.69
N PHE A 509 -9.87 -2.46 14.20
CA PHE A 509 -8.77 -1.60 14.66
C PHE A 509 -8.11 -0.81 13.53
N SER A 510 -7.87 -1.42 12.37
CA SER A 510 -7.26 -0.73 11.23
C SER A 510 -8.20 0.34 10.65
N LEU A 511 -9.50 0.08 10.56
CA LEU A 511 -10.52 1.07 10.17
C LEU A 511 -10.61 2.20 11.19
N LEU A 512 -10.70 1.87 12.47
CA LEU A 512 -10.78 2.86 13.54
C LEU A 512 -9.59 3.82 13.49
N ILE A 513 -8.37 3.27 13.41
CA ILE A 513 -7.15 4.06 13.28
C ILE A 513 -7.20 4.93 12.02
N TYR A 514 -7.60 4.38 10.87
CA TYR A 514 -7.64 5.10 9.61
C TYR A 514 -8.69 6.23 9.62
N PHE A 515 -9.95 5.94 9.99
CA PHE A 515 -11.04 6.92 9.92
C PHE A 515 -10.98 8.02 10.98
N ILE A 516 -10.44 7.74 12.18
CA ILE A 516 -10.23 8.80 13.18
C ILE A 516 -9.41 9.94 12.56
N PHE A 517 -8.45 9.61 11.70
CA PHE A 517 -7.50 10.58 11.17
C PHE A 517 -7.83 11.05 9.74
N ASP A 518 -8.53 10.26 8.92
CA ASP A 518 -8.98 10.69 7.58
C ASP A 518 -10.04 11.80 7.68
N ASN A 519 -10.94 11.74 8.66
CA ASN A 519 -11.91 12.80 8.94
C ASN A 519 -11.26 14.13 9.31
N PHE A 520 -10.04 14.13 9.86
CA PHE A 520 -9.28 15.36 10.08
C PHE A 520 -8.74 15.96 8.77
N PHE A 521 -8.58 15.14 7.71
CA PHE A 521 -8.09 15.58 6.40
C PHE A 521 -9.17 16.24 5.54
N TYR A 522 -10.42 15.71 5.59
CA TYR A 522 -11.52 16.17 4.74
C TYR A 522 -12.18 17.47 5.22
N LYS A 523 -12.02 17.86 6.49
CA LYS A 523 -12.58 19.12 7.01
C LYS A 523 -11.96 20.41 6.44
N ASP A 524 -10.89 20.32 5.66
CA ASP A 524 -10.22 21.47 5.05
C ASP A 524 -10.72 21.81 3.62
N ILE A 525 -11.71 21.08 3.09
CA ILE A 525 -12.46 21.55 1.92
C ILE A 525 -13.52 22.52 2.51
N PRO A 526 -13.41 23.83 2.28
CA PRO A 526 -14.44 24.74 2.76
C PRO A 526 -15.76 24.28 2.15
N ASP A 527 -16.75 23.99 3.03
CA ASP A 527 -18.13 23.85 2.63
C ASP A 527 -18.61 25.24 2.15
N ASN A 528 -18.24 25.63 0.95
CA ASN A 528 -18.81 26.80 0.26
C ASN A 528 -20.24 26.48 -0.23
N THR A 529 -21.02 25.82 0.61
CA THR A 529 -22.48 25.72 0.47
C THR A 529 -23.13 26.55 1.58
N LYS A 530 -22.92 27.85 1.54
CA LYS A 530 -23.81 28.85 2.12
C LYS A 530 -23.98 29.98 1.12
#